data_c013b6b03c8a7ec590ca6b0a4beaa8bb
#
_entry.id   c013b6b03c8a7ec590ca6b0a4beaa8bb
#
_cell.length_a   1.000
_cell.length_b   1.000
_cell.length_c   1.000
_cell.angle_alpha   90.00
_cell.angle_beta   90.00
_cell.angle_gamma   90.00
#
_symmetry.space_group_name_H-M   'P 1'
#
loop_
_entity.id
_entity.type
_entity.pdbx_description
1 polymer ?
#
loop_
_entity_poly.entity_id
_entity_poly.type
_entity_poly.pdbx_seq_one_letter_code
_entity_poly.pdbx_strand_id
1 'polypeptide(L)'
;MVKNVFLNNVREVKEKAYRDGVWDGMRMGFNIVAIALNHVFGFGESRLKKLEAKVQDLLDEMITTDDPYVNKVHIEKAIKQIRGEAWDE
;
A
#
# COMPACT_ATOMS: atom_id res chain seq x y z
N MET A 1 37.88 -1.42 -3.87
CA MET A 1 36.83 -1.69 -4.86
C MET A 1 35.96 -2.87 -4.50
N VAL A 2 36.57 -4.00 -4.12
CA VAL A 2 35.81 -5.20 -3.75
C VAL A 2 34.85 -4.92 -2.58
N LYS A 3 35.31 -4.15 -1.58
CA LYS A 3 34.46 -3.79 -0.43
C LYS A 3 33.22 -2.97 -0.84
N ASN A 4 33.40 -2.03 -1.78
CA ASN A 4 32.29 -1.19 -2.21
C ASN A 4 31.21 -1.99 -2.95
N VAL A 5 31.65 -2.94 -3.80
CA VAL A 5 30.71 -3.82 -4.50
C VAL A 5 29.96 -4.71 -3.52
N PHE A 6 30.66 -5.25 -2.53
CA PHE A 6 30.03 -6.08 -1.50
C PHE A 6 29.00 -5.31 -0.69
N LEU A 7 29.35 -4.10 -0.24
CA LEU A 7 28.45 -3.25 0.54
C LEU A 7 27.21 -2.84 -0.27
N ASN A 8 27.40 -2.51 -1.55
CA ASN A 8 26.28 -2.18 -2.43
C ASN A 8 25.33 -3.37 -2.60
N ASN A 9 25.88 -4.57 -2.77
CA ASN A 9 25.05 -5.78 -2.90
C ASN A 9 24.27 -6.08 -1.63
N VAL A 10 24.89 -5.90 -0.45
CA VAL A 10 24.21 -6.08 0.84
C VAL A 10 23.09 -5.07 0.99
N ARG A 11 23.32 -3.82 0.61
CA ARG A 11 22.32 -2.77 0.66
C ARG A 11 21.13 -3.09 -0.24
N GLU A 12 21.40 -3.50 -1.47
CA GLU A 12 20.36 -3.85 -2.43
C GLU A 12 19.50 -5.01 -1.92
N VAL A 13 20.13 -6.03 -1.34
CA VAL A 13 19.41 -7.17 -0.77
C VAL A 13 18.50 -6.73 0.37
N LYS A 14 18.99 -5.87 1.28
CA LYS A 14 18.21 -5.36 2.39
C LYS A 14 17.04 -4.51 1.91
N GLU A 15 17.26 -3.64 0.94
CA GLU A 15 16.21 -2.79 0.38
C GLU A 15 15.14 -3.62 -0.30
N LYS A 16 15.54 -4.64 -1.04
CA LYS A 16 14.61 -5.55 -1.70
C LYS A 16 13.79 -6.32 -0.67
N ALA A 17 14.44 -6.86 0.37
CA ALA A 17 13.75 -7.59 1.42
C ALA A 17 12.73 -6.71 2.13
N TYR A 18 13.08 -5.46 2.42
CA TYR A 18 12.16 -4.50 3.03
C TYR A 18 10.96 -4.23 2.12
N ARG A 19 11.19 -3.96 0.84
CA ARG A 19 10.11 -3.71 -0.13
C ARG A 19 9.20 -4.92 -0.27
N ASP A 20 9.78 -6.13 -0.36
CA ASP A 20 8.99 -7.36 -0.47
C ASP A 20 8.14 -7.59 0.77
N GLY A 21 8.68 -7.31 1.97
CA GLY A 21 7.92 -7.38 3.20
C GLY A 21 6.75 -6.41 3.26
N VAL A 22 6.96 -5.17 2.81
CA VAL A 22 5.91 -4.15 2.73
C VAL A 22 4.82 -4.59 1.75
N TRP A 23 5.20 -5.05 0.57
CA TRP A 23 4.24 -5.53 -0.43
C TRP A 23 3.43 -6.73 0.08
N ASP A 24 4.08 -7.68 0.75
CA ASP A 24 3.40 -8.84 1.33
C ASP A 24 2.41 -8.42 2.41
N GLY A 25 2.80 -7.47 3.26
CA GLY A 25 1.91 -6.92 4.28
C GLY A 25 0.71 -6.21 3.69
N MET A 26 0.91 -5.41 2.65
CA MET A 26 -0.17 -4.72 1.94
C MET A 26 -1.12 -5.72 1.28
N ARG A 27 -0.59 -6.76 0.66
CA ARG A 27 -1.40 -7.81 0.02
C ARG A 27 -2.24 -8.55 1.05
N MET A 28 -1.64 -8.91 2.19
CA MET A 28 -2.35 -9.57 3.28
C MET A 28 -3.47 -8.68 3.81
N GLY A 29 -3.19 -7.42 4.06
CA GLY A 29 -4.18 -6.45 4.52
C GLY A 29 -5.31 -6.29 3.52
N PHE A 30 -4.99 -6.17 2.24
CA PHE A 30 -5.99 -6.09 1.18
C PHE A 30 -6.87 -7.35 1.14
N ASN A 31 -6.27 -8.53 1.28
CA ASN A 31 -7.02 -9.78 1.28
C ASN A 31 -8.02 -9.85 2.45
N ILE A 32 -7.62 -9.38 3.62
CA ILE A 32 -8.52 -9.32 4.78
C ILE A 32 -9.69 -8.38 4.49
N VAL A 33 -9.41 -7.21 3.92
CA VAL A 33 -10.46 -6.25 3.54
C VAL A 33 -11.39 -6.86 2.49
N ALA A 34 -10.85 -7.58 1.51
CA ALA A 34 -11.63 -8.25 0.48
C ALA A 34 -12.58 -9.29 1.09
N ILE A 35 -12.11 -10.06 2.06
CA ILE A 35 -12.94 -11.03 2.77
C ILE A 35 -14.05 -10.30 3.53
N ALA A 36 -13.75 -9.22 4.21
CA ALA A 36 -14.71 -8.41 4.92
C ALA A 36 -15.78 -7.84 3.98
N LEU A 37 -15.36 -7.33 2.81
CA LEU A 37 -16.29 -6.82 1.79
C LEU A 37 -17.22 -7.90 1.28
N ASN A 38 -16.73 -9.11 1.12
CA ASN A 38 -17.58 -10.24 0.76
C ASN A 38 -18.63 -10.53 1.84
N HIS A 39 -18.21 -10.54 3.11
CA HIS A 39 -19.11 -10.85 4.23
C HIS A 39 -20.15 -9.76 4.47
N VAL A 40 -19.74 -8.49 4.36
CA VAL A 40 -20.62 -7.35 4.69
C VAL A 40 -21.47 -6.93 3.50
N PHE A 41 -20.88 -6.86 2.31
CA PHE A 41 -21.55 -6.32 1.12
C PHE A 41 -21.77 -7.34 0.01
N GLY A 42 -21.36 -8.58 0.19
CA GLY A 42 -21.54 -9.62 -0.81
C GLY A 42 -20.67 -9.45 -2.05
N PHE A 43 -19.51 -8.80 -1.94
CA PHE A 43 -18.62 -8.63 -3.08
C PHE A 43 -18.10 -9.98 -3.58
N GLY A 44 -18.41 -10.29 -4.84
CA GLY A 44 -17.87 -11.48 -5.50
C GLY A 44 -16.64 -11.17 -6.33
N GLU A 45 -16.23 -12.13 -7.16
CA GLU A 45 -15.00 -12.04 -7.96
C GLU A 45 -14.95 -10.79 -8.84
N SER A 46 -16.02 -10.48 -9.54
CA SER A 46 -16.09 -9.35 -10.47
C SER A 46 -15.85 -8.02 -9.76
N ARG A 47 -16.52 -7.82 -8.62
CA ARG A 47 -16.37 -6.59 -7.85
C ARG A 47 -15.01 -6.48 -7.19
N LEU A 48 -14.46 -7.61 -6.72
CA LEU A 48 -13.13 -7.63 -6.14
C LEU A 48 -12.05 -7.30 -7.18
N LYS A 49 -12.20 -7.79 -8.41
CA LYS A 49 -11.28 -7.43 -9.49
C LYS A 49 -11.31 -5.94 -9.82
N LYS A 50 -12.50 -5.35 -9.83
CA LYS A 50 -12.64 -3.90 -10.05
C LYS A 50 -12.00 -3.11 -8.92
N LEU A 51 -12.18 -3.58 -7.69
CA LEU A 51 -11.58 -2.95 -6.52
C LEU A 51 -10.06 -3.04 -6.57
N GLU A 52 -9.49 -4.21 -6.92
CA GLU A 52 -8.05 -4.39 -7.06
C GLU A 52 -7.47 -3.41 -8.09
N ALA A 53 -8.12 -3.27 -9.24
CA ALA A 53 -7.67 -2.35 -10.27
C ALA A 53 -7.68 -0.91 -9.75
N LYS A 54 -8.72 -0.51 -9.02
CA LYS A 54 -8.81 0.83 -8.44
C LYS A 54 -7.76 1.05 -7.35
N VAL A 55 -7.50 0.05 -6.52
CA VAL A 55 -6.43 0.13 -5.51
C VAL A 55 -5.08 0.34 -6.19
N GLN A 56 -4.81 -0.37 -7.28
CA GLN A 56 -3.56 -0.19 -8.01
C GLN A 56 -3.45 1.23 -8.57
N ASP A 57 -4.51 1.77 -9.16
CA ASP A 57 -4.54 3.13 -9.66
C ASP A 57 -4.29 4.15 -8.54
N LEU A 58 -4.90 3.95 -7.39
CA LEU A 58 -4.72 4.83 -6.23
C LEU A 58 -3.29 4.77 -5.68
N LEU A 59 -2.69 3.59 -5.67
CA LEU A 59 -1.29 3.46 -5.27
C LEU A 59 -0.39 4.26 -6.20
N ASP A 60 -0.63 4.19 -7.51
CA ASP A 60 0.14 4.96 -8.49
C ASP A 60 -0.06 6.46 -8.33
N GLU A 61 -1.28 6.90 -7.99
CA GLU A 61 -1.58 8.33 -7.80
C GLU A 61 -1.05 8.89 -6.48
N MET A 62 -1.11 8.12 -5.41
CA MET A 62 -0.85 8.62 -4.07
C MET A 62 0.58 8.38 -3.60
N ILE A 63 1.25 7.37 -4.13
CA ILE A 63 2.65 7.12 -3.82
C ILE A 63 3.49 7.78 -4.91
N THR A 64 3.72 9.08 -4.76
CA THR A 64 4.35 9.91 -5.78
C THR A 64 5.82 10.20 -5.50
N THR A 65 6.31 9.87 -4.31
CA THR A 65 7.69 10.15 -3.91
C THR A 65 8.29 8.96 -3.18
N ASP A 66 9.61 9.00 -2.98
CA ASP A 66 10.31 8.02 -2.16
C ASP A 66 10.21 8.34 -0.66
N ASP A 67 9.61 9.47 -0.31
CA ASP A 67 9.45 9.88 1.08
C ASP A 67 8.17 9.28 1.66
N PRO A 68 8.28 8.29 2.56
CA PRO A 68 7.09 7.64 3.11
C PRO A 68 6.22 8.59 3.94
N TYR A 69 6.80 9.63 4.52
CA TYR A 69 6.03 10.63 5.27
C TYR A 69 5.09 11.42 4.35
N VAL A 70 5.59 11.87 3.20
CA VAL A 70 4.78 12.61 2.24
C VAL A 70 3.65 11.76 1.71
N ASN A 71 3.93 10.52 1.36
CA ASN A 71 2.92 9.58 0.88
C ASN A 71 1.84 9.33 1.94
N LYS A 72 2.26 9.17 3.19
CA LYS A 72 1.34 8.99 4.32
C LYS A 72 0.40 10.18 4.47
N VAL A 73 0.91 11.39 4.38
CA VAL A 73 0.11 12.62 4.49
C VAL A 73 -0.94 12.68 3.39
N HIS A 74 -0.58 12.34 2.15
CA HIS A 74 -1.53 12.32 1.03
C HIS A 74 -2.68 11.35 1.28
N ILE A 75 -2.35 10.14 1.75
CA ILE A 75 -3.35 9.10 2.02
C ILE A 75 -4.25 9.51 3.18
N GLU A 76 -3.68 10.05 4.25
CA GLU A 76 -4.45 10.50 5.41
C GLU A 76 -5.43 11.62 5.05
N LYS A 77 -5.01 12.56 4.21
CA LYS A 77 -5.90 13.62 3.73
C LYS A 77 -7.08 13.05 2.95
N ALA A 78 -6.83 12.10 2.07
CA ALA A 78 -7.90 11.48 1.27
C ALA A 78 -8.90 10.75 2.17
N ILE A 79 -8.43 10.05 3.19
CA ILE A 79 -9.29 9.35 4.14
C ILE A 79 -10.12 10.33 4.97
N LYS A 80 -9.51 11.42 5.41
CA LYS A 80 -10.23 12.46 6.16
C LYS A 80 -11.37 13.06 5.36
N GLN A 81 -11.16 13.31 4.07
CA GLN A 81 -12.21 13.82 3.19
C GLN A 81 -13.40 12.86 3.09
N ILE A 82 -13.12 11.56 3.02
CA ILE A 82 -14.18 10.55 2.93
C ILE A 82 -14.94 10.42 4.24
N ARG A 83 -14.23 10.45 5.36
CA ARG A 83 -14.83 10.28 6.70
C ARG A 83 -15.43 11.55 7.27
N GLY A 84 -15.06 12.70 6.72
CA GLY A 84 -15.49 13.98 7.21
C GLY A 84 -14.75 14.41 8.46
N GLU A 85 -15.14 15.57 9.03
CA GLU A 85 -14.47 16.18 10.18
C GLU A 85 -14.63 15.38 11.47
N ALA A 86 -15.68 14.57 11.57
CA ALA A 86 -15.92 13.77 12.78
C ALA A 86 -14.78 12.80 13.06
N TRP A 87 -13.98 12.49 12.06
CA TRP A 87 -12.85 11.58 12.20
C TRP A 87 -11.63 12.25 12.83
N ASP A 88 -11.58 13.55 12.86
CA ASP A 88 -10.45 14.32 13.39
C ASP A 88 -10.40 14.34 14.92
N GLU A 89 -11.38 13.77 15.57
CA GLU A 89 -11.34 13.63 17.01
C GLU A 89 -10.29 12.58 17.39
#